data_8a85f10284722e2fd31b7ad7244cd4fe
#
_entry.id   8a85f10284722e2fd31b7ad7244cd4fe
#
_cell.length_a   1.000
_cell.length_b   1.000
_cell.length_c   1.000
_cell.angle_alpha   90.00
_cell.angle_beta   90.00
_cell.angle_gamma   90.00
#
_symmetry.space_group_name_H-M   'P 1'
#
loop_
_entity.id
_entity.type
_entity.pdbx_description
1 polymer ?
#
loop_
_entity_poly.entity_id
_entity_poly.type
_entity_poly.pdbx_seq_one_letter_code
_entity_poly.pdbx_strand_id
1 'polypeptide(L)'
;SEMCIRDSCGMCHGAYHYHNVLILPDYSVATVNFESLCYQPYLLDFYLFLRKTLEKNHYDYAFFEAGISGYSIYRHLTEKDFLFLYLLFLYPEKFWKISNQYYNHRKSWIPPRTLEKLQKVLAQNEERHSFLKQFADFLRTLNINLL
;
A
#
# COMPACT_ATOMS: atom_id res chain seq x y z
N SER A 1 -10.38 -21.27 -10.33
CA SER A 1 -9.90 -19.89 -10.27
C SER A 1 -10.70 -19.02 -9.29
N GLU A 2 -12.02 -19.21 -9.15
CA GLU A 2 -12.86 -18.48 -8.16
C GLU A 2 -12.60 -18.92 -6.71
N MET A 3 -12.22 -20.18 -6.46
CA MET A 3 -11.91 -20.68 -5.12
C MET A 3 -10.68 -19.99 -4.50
N CYS A 4 -9.65 -19.68 -5.30
CA CYS A 4 -8.45 -18.98 -4.80
C CYS A 4 -8.74 -17.56 -4.29
N ILE A 5 -9.75 -16.88 -4.84
CA ILE A 5 -10.13 -15.53 -4.39
C ILE A 5 -10.88 -15.59 -3.06
N ARG A 6 -11.75 -16.60 -2.86
CA ARG A 6 -12.48 -16.79 -1.60
C ARG A 6 -11.57 -17.06 -0.42
N ASP A 7 -10.56 -17.90 -0.59
CA ASP A 7 -9.60 -18.26 0.48
C ASP A 7 -8.67 -17.11 0.88
N SER A 8 -8.55 -16.09 0.02
CA SER A 8 -7.74 -14.89 0.28
C SER A 8 -8.52 -13.71 0.84
N CYS A 9 -9.84 -13.84 1.00
CA CYS A 9 -10.72 -12.80 1.52
C CYS A 9 -11.20 -13.10 2.95
N GLY A 10 -11.48 -12.07 3.71
CA GLY A 10 -12.05 -12.17 5.05
C GLY A 10 -12.32 -10.81 5.64
N MET A 11 -12.62 -10.80 6.93
CA MET A 11 -12.79 -9.57 7.67
C MET A 11 -11.45 -8.85 7.77
N CYS A 12 -11.41 -7.66 7.25
CA CYS A 12 -10.24 -6.77 7.23
C CYS A 12 -10.53 -5.51 8.02
N HIS A 13 -9.49 -4.87 8.51
CA HIS A 13 -9.56 -3.60 9.21
C HIS A 13 -10.07 -2.46 8.30
N GLY A 14 -9.74 -2.51 7.00
CA GLY A 14 -10.14 -1.52 5.99
C GLY A 14 -9.37 -0.20 6.06
N ALA A 15 -8.68 0.07 7.17
CA ALA A 15 -7.82 1.23 7.39
C ALA A 15 -6.53 0.85 8.15
N TYR A 16 -5.94 -0.31 7.81
CA TYR A 16 -4.76 -0.84 8.48
C TYR A 16 -3.50 -0.07 8.06
N HIS A 17 -3.07 0.87 8.89
CA HIS A 17 -1.85 1.65 8.71
C HIS A 17 -1.25 2.01 10.07
N TYR A 18 0.00 2.47 10.09
CA TYR A 18 0.78 2.66 11.31
C TYR A 18 0.15 3.62 12.35
N HIS A 19 -0.78 4.51 11.98
CA HIS A 19 -1.52 5.32 12.94
C HIS A 19 -2.56 4.53 13.73
N ASN A 20 -2.99 3.37 13.22
CA ASN A 20 -3.97 2.49 13.85
C ASN A 20 -3.30 1.26 14.48
N VAL A 21 -1.97 1.25 14.56
CA VAL A 21 -1.16 0.20 15.17
C VAL A 21 -0.39 0.79 16.33
N LEU A 22 -0.63 0.28 17.52
CA LEU A 22 0.03 0.70 18.76
C LEU A 22 1.06 -0.36 19.16
N ILE A 23 2.26 0.08 19.51
CA ILE A 23 3.27 -0.76 20.15
C ILE A 23 3.18 -0.48 21.64
N LEU A 24 2.85 -1.51 22.42
CA LEU A 24 2.69 -1.42 23.85
C LEU A 24 4.05 -1.53 24.56
N PRO A 25 4.15 -1.17 25.87
CA PRO A 25 5.42 -1.19 26.60
C PRO A 25 6.08 -2.58 26.68
N ASP A 26 5.31 -3.65 26.56
CA ASP A 26 5.77 -5.04 26.53
C ASP A 26 6.11 -5.53 25.10
N TYR A 27 6.19 -4.59 24.15
CA TYR A 27 6.40 -4.84 22.70
C TYR A 27 5.28 -5.62 22.01
N SER A 28 4.16 -5.87 22.68
CA SER A 28 2.98 -6.40 22.00
C SER A 28 2.35 -5.33 21.09
N VAL A 29 1.57 -5.78 20.12
CA VAL A 29 0.94 -4.92 19.12
C VAL A 29 -0.56 -4.92 19.33
N ALA A 30 -1.15 -3.74 19.40
CA ALA A 30 -2.60 -3.54 19.44
C ALA A 30 -3.06 -2.76 18.21
N THR A 31 -4.21 -3.14 17.67
CA THR A 31 -4.86 -2.43 16.57
C THR A 31 -6.09 -1.69 17.09
N VAL A 32 -6.32 -0.47 16.61
CA VAL A 32 -7.41 0.42 17.05
C VAL A 32 -8.15 0.99 15.84
N ASN A 33 -9.32 1.62 16.08
CA ASN A 33 -10.12 2.31 15.05
C ASN A 33 -10.70 1.37 13.99
N PHE A 34 -11.52 0.42 14.42
CA PHE A 34 -12.17 -0.59 13.57
C PHE A 34 -13.41 -0.09 12.81
N GLU A 35 -13.59 1.22 12.65
CA GLU A 35 -14.77 1.82 12.00
C GLU A 35 -14.90 1.46 10.50
N SER A 36 -13.79 1.05 9.86
CA SER A 36 -13.73 0.71 8.44
C SER A 36 -13.75 -0.80 8.17
N LEU A 37 -14.15 -1.61 9.15
CA LEU A 37 -14.24 -3.07 8.99
C LEU A 37 -15.01 -3.43 7.73
N CYS A 38 -14.42 -4.28 6.90
CA CYS A 38 -15.02 -4.72 5.64
C CYS A 38 -14.56 -6.12 5.26
N TYR A 39 -15.34 -6.78 4.40
CA TYR A 39 -14.95 -8.06 3.83
C TYR A 39 -14.23 -7.81 2.50
N GLN A 40 -12.94 -8.14 2.46
CA GLN A 40 -12.09 -7.88 1.29
C GLN A 40 -10.88 -8.83 1.28
N PRO A 41 -10.05 -8.83 0.21
CA PRO A 41 -8.78 -9.53 0.23
C PRO A 41 -7.88 -9.01 1.36
N TYR A 42 -7.33 -9.93 2.18
CA TYR A 42 -6.41 -9.56 3.27
C TYR A 42 -5.20 -8.76 2.80
N LEU A 43 -4.79 -8.98 1.56
CA LEU A 43 -3.65 -8.31 0.96
C LEU A 43 -3.85 -6.78 0.83
N LEU A 44 -5.10 -6.30 0.83
CA LEU A 44 -5.39 -4.86 0.77
C LEU A 44 -5.03 -4.14 2.08
N ASP A 45 -5.26 -4.76 3.23
CA ASP A 45 -4.81 -4.19 4.51
C ASP A 45 -3.29 -4.20 4.59
N PHE A 46 -2.66 -5.29 4.18
CA PHE A 46 -1.20 -5.40 4.11
C PHE A 46 -0.59 -4.36 3.15
N TYR A 47 -1.15 -4.21 1.95
CA TYR A 47 -0.77 -3.17 1.01
C TYR A 47 -0.87 -1.77 1.62
N LEU A 48 -1.98 -1.47 2.29
CA LEU A 48 -2.19 -0.15 2.89
C LEU A 48 -1.14 0.15 3.96
N PHE A 49 -0.80 -0.84 4.79
CA PHE A 49 0.24 -0.74 5.80
C PHE A 49 1.61 -0.49 5.15
N LEU A 50 2.01 -1.32 4.20
CA LEU A 50 3.27 -1.18 3.47
C LEU A 50 3.36 0.17 2.76
N ARG A 51 2.33 0.55 2.01
CA ARG A 51 2.32 1.82 1.29
C ARG A 51 2.54 3.01 2.21
N LYS A 52 1.82 3.06 3.33
CA LYS A 52 1.95 4.15 4.30
C LYS A 52 3.33 4.19 4.97
N THR A 53 3.89 3.03 5.24
CA THR A 53 5.24 2.90 5.78
C THR A 53 6.29 3.34 4.77
N LEU A 54 6.20 2.90 3.54
CA LEU A 54 7.10 3.26 2.45
C LEU A 54 7.05 4.76 2.14
N GLU A 55 5.85 5.34 2.03
CA GLU A 55 5.67 6.78 1.82
C GLU A 55 6.34 7.64 2.91
N LYS A 56 6.35 7.15 4.16
CA LYS A 56 6.98 7.84 5.28
C LYS A 56 8.51 7.69 5.30
N ASN A 57 9.00 6.58 4.77
CA ASN A 57 10.41 6.20 4.79
C ASN A 57 11.05 6.25 3.39
N HIS A 58 10.70 7.24 2.58
CA HIS A 58 11.32 7.53 1.27
C HIS A 58 11.35 6.33 0.31
N TYR A 59 10.35 5.45 0.39
CA TYR A 59 10.27 4.22 -0.39
C TYR A 59 11.49 3.30 -0.28
N ASP A 60 12.16 3.32 0.89
CA ASP A 60 13.26 2.42 1.16
C ASP A 60 12.80 0.95 1.09
N TYR A 61 13.44 0.21 0.19
CA TYR A 61 13.09 -1.17 -0.12
C TYR A 61 13.24 -2.13 1.06
N ALA A 62 14.11 -1.81 2.03
CA ALA A 62 14.30 -2.60 3.24
C ALA A 62 13.00 -2.74 4.07
N PHE A 63 12.15 -1.70 4.09
CA PHE A 63 10.84 -1.78 4.75
C PHE A 63 9.87 -2.71 4.01
N PHE A 64 9.96 -2.79 2.69
CA PHE A 64 9.19 -3.74 1.92
C PHE A 64 9.61 -5.17 2.22
N GLU A 65 10.90 -5.47 2.19
CA GLU A 65 11.45 -6.79 2.51
C GLU A 65 11.10 -7.23 3.92
N ALA A 66 11.24 -6.35 4.91
CA ALA A 66 10.85 -6.62 6.29
C ALA A 66 9.35 -6.91 6.42
N GLY A 67 8.51 -6.14 5.72
CA GLY A 67 7.06 -6.34 5.69
C GLY A 67 6.68 -7.68 5.07
N ILE A 68 7.23 -8.02 3.90
CA ILE A 68 7.01 -9.32 3.23
C ILE A 68 7.46 -10.47 4.12
N SER A 69 8.64 -10.37 4.71
CA SER A 69 9.18 -11.40 5.61
C SER A 69 8.28 -11.61 6.83
N GLY A 70 7.86 -10.53 7.48
CA GLY A 70 6.97 -10.59 8.64
C GLY A 70 5.59 -11.17 8.29
N TYR A 71 5.00 -10.75 7.19
CA TYR A 71 3.70 -11.24 6.74
C TYR A 71 3.76 -12.72 6.38
N SER A 72 4.84 -13.16 5.74
CA SER A 72 5.05 -14.53 5.27
C SER A 72 5.17 -15.55 6.41
N ILE A 73 5.48 -15.11 7.66
CA ILE A 73 5.48 -15.99 8.84
C ILE A 73 4.08 -16.56 9.10
N TYR A 74 3.04 -15.76 8.85
CA TYR A 74 1.66 -16.12 9.16
C TYR A 74 0.87 -16.53 7.91
N ARG A 75 1.27 -16.05 6.75
CA ARG A 75 0.53 -16.24 5.51
C ARG A 75 1.46 -16.37 4.32
N HIS A 76 1.43 -17.52 3.67
CA HIS A 76 2.22 -17.76 2.46
C HIS A 76 1.75 -16.83 1.33
N LEU A 77 2.69 -16.10 0.72
CA LEU A 77 2.45 -15.27 -0.45
C LEU A 77 2.76 -16.07 -1.71
N THR A 78 1.80 -16.12 -2.61
CA THR A 78 1.94 -16.75 -3.93
C THR A 78 2.47 -15.75 -4.97
N GLU A 79 2.89 -16.23 -6.12
CA GLU A 79 3.27 -15.38 -7.27
C GLU A 79 2.14 -14.41 -7.66
N LYS A 80 0.88 -14.86 -7.58
CA LYS A 80 -0.29 -14.00 -7.86
C LYS A 80 -0.46 -12.90 -6.84
N ASP A 81 -0.14 -13.17 -5.57
CA ASP A 81 -0.20 -12.15 -4.51
C ASP A 81 0.87 -11.08 -4.72
N PHE A 82 2.08 -11.48 -5.10
CA PHE A 82 3.14 -10.54 -5.45
C PHE A 82 2.78 -9.69 -6.67
N LEU A 83 2.23 -10.30 -7.72
CA LEU A 83 1.78 -9.56 -8.90
C LEU A 83 0.65 -8.58 -8.52
N PHE A 84 -0.30 -9.00 -7.71
CA PHE A 84 -1.38 -8.14 -7.24
C PHE A 84 -0.86 -6.96 -6.41
N LEU A 85 0.07 -7.20 -5.48
CA LEU A 85 0.75 -6.13 -4.73
C LEU A 85 1.46 -5.16 -5.65
N TYR A 86 2.18 -5.65 -6.65
CA TYR A 86 2.88 -4.82 -7.62
C TYR A 86 1.92 -3.90 -8.38
N LEU A 87 0.79 -4.44 -8.86
CA LEU A 87 -0.24 -3.67 -9.55
C LEU A 87 -0.87 -2.60 -8.65
N LEU A 88 -1.08 -2.90 -7.36
CA LEU A 88 -1.56 -1.92 -6.39
C LEU A 88 -0.55 -0.78 -6.19
N PHE A 89 0.74 -1.09 -6.11
CA PHE A 89 1.80 -0.07 -6.01
C PHE A 89 2.00 0.71 -7.30
N LEU A 90 1.78 0.09 -8.44
CA LEU A 90 1.86 0.76 -9.74
C LEU A 90 0.74 1.78 -9.92
N TYR A 91 -0.43 1.57 -9.32
CA TYR A 91 -1.56 2.49 -9.42
C TYR A 91 -1.32 3.78 -8.63
N PRO A 92 -1.38 4.96 -9.27
CA PRO A 92 -1.05 6.25 -8.63
C PRO A 92 -2.23 6.82 -7.82
N GLU A 93 -2.71 6.08 -6.83
CA GLU A 93 -3.93 6.40 -6.07
C GLU A 93 -3.95 7.84 -5.49
N LYS A 94 -2.84 8.29 -4.91
CA LYS A 94 -2.75 9.63 -4.34
C LYS A 94 -2.89 10.72 -5.39
N PHE A 95 -2.18 10.57 -6.49
CA PHE A 95 -2.26 11.51 -7.60
C PHE A 95 -3.69 11.58 -8.14
N TRP A 96 -4.31 10.41 -8.34
CA TRP A 96 -5.68 10.31 -8.84
C TRP A 96 -6.69 10.96 -7.89
N LYS A 97 -6.58 10.69 -6.58
CA LYS A 97 -7.45 11.33 -5.57
C LYS A 97 -7.33 12.84 -5.55
N ILE A 98 -6.10 13.37 -5.60
CA ILE A 98 -5.88 14.83 -5.60
C ILE A 98 -6.40 15.44 -6.90
N SER A 99 -6.13 14.83 -8.06
CA SER A 99 -6.60 15.28 -9.35
C SER A 99 -8.12 15.26 -9.43
N ASN A 100 -8.76 14.18 -9.00
CA ASN A 100 -10.21 14.04 -8.98
C ASN A 100 -10.86 15.06 -8.04
N GLN A 101 -10.26 15.31 -6.88
CA GLN A 101 -10.70 16.36 -5.96
C GLN A 101 -10.60 17.74 -6.60
N TYR A 102 -9.53 18.00 -7.35
CA TYR A 102 -9.35 19.24 -8.09
C TYR A 102 -10.40 19.45 -9.18
N TYR A 103 -10.63 18.46 -10.04
CA TYR A 103 -11.58 18.56 -11.15
C TYR A 103 -13.05 18.57 -10.71
N ASN A 104 -13.38 17.95 -9.59
CA ASN A 104 -14.75 17.89 -9.08
C ASN A 104 -15.14 19.08 -8.18
N HIS A 105 -14.19 19.92 -7.78
CA HIS A 105 -14.50 21.16 -7.08
C HIS A 105 -15.01 22.23 -8.06
N ARG A 106 -16.27 22.62 -7.92
CA ARG A 106 -16.92 23.72 -8.68
C ARG A 106 -16.34 25.12 -8.38
N LYS A 107 -15.25 25.24 -7.64
CA LYS A 107 -14.62 26.50 -7.25
C LYS A 107 -13.37 26.74 -8.10
N SER A 108 -13.27 27.93 -8.68
CA SER A 108 -12.13 28.40 -9.46
C SER A 108 -10.83 28.61 -8.65
N TRP A 109 -10.87 28.38 -7.34
CA TRP A 109 -9.74 28.55 -6.43
C TRP A 109 -9.26 27.21 -5.87
N ILE A 110 -7.95 26.95 -6.04
CA ILE A 110 -7.29 25.77 -5.50
C ILE A 110 -6.79 26.12 -4.09
N PRO A 111 -7.20 25.39 -3.04
CA PRO A 111 -6.65 25.61 -1.72
C PRO A 111 -5.12 25.38 -1.75
N PRO A 112 -4.30 26.26 -1.15
CA PRO A 112 -2.83 26.12 -1.09
C PRO A 112 -2.40 24.72 -0.58
N ARG A 113 -3.15 24.18 0.37
CA ARG A 113 -2.94 22.84 0.94
C ARG A 113 -3.06 21.69 -0.09
N THR A 114 -3.83 21.88 -1.16
CA THR A 114 -3.96 20.90 -2.24
C THR A 114 -2.73 20.93 -3.14
N LEU A 115 -2.21 22.11 -3.42
CA LEU A 115 -0.97 22.33 -4.17
C LEU A 115 0.24 21.73 -3.44
N GLU A 116 0.35 21.98 -2.14
CA GLU A 116 1.41 21.40 -1.28
C GLU A 116 1.37 19.87 -1.30
N LYS A 117 0.17 19.29 -1.22
CA LYS A 117 0.00 17.82 -1.31
C LYS A 117 0.45 17.29 -2.67
N LEU A 118 0.10 17.98 -3.76
CA LEU A 118 0.51 17.59 -5.11
C LEU A 118 2.04 17.68 -5.27
N GLN A 119 2.63 18.78 -4.82
CA GLN A 119 4.09 18.96 -4.85
C GLN A 119 4.81 17.86 -4.08
N LYS A 120 4.28 17.47 -2.89
CA LYS A 120 4.84 16.36 -2.11
C LYS A 120 4.76 15.03 -2.84
N VAL A 121 3.66 14.74 -3.53
CA VAL A 121 3.52 13.52 -4.33
C VAL A 121 4.50 13.51 -5.50
N LEU A 122 4.68 14.66 -6.17
CA LEU A 122 5.63 14.79 -7.27
C LEU A 122 7.08 14.66 -6.79
N ALA A 123 7.42 15.25 -5.64
CA ALA A 123 8.77 15.13 -5.05
C ALA A 123 9.14 13.69 -4.70
N GLN A 124 8.17 12.86 -4.30
CA GLN A 124 8.39 11.44 -3.99
C GLN A 124 8.34 10.52 -5.22
N ASN A 125 8.11 11.06 -6.41
CA ASN A 125 7.92 10.23 -7.59
C ASN A 125 9.17 9.45 -8.01
N GLU A 126 10.36 10.02 -7.86
CA GLU A 126 11.62 9.36 -8.17
C GLU A 126 11.90 8.20 -7.21
N GLU A 127 11.69 8.42 -5.91
CA GLU A 127 11.85 7.40 -4.87
C GLU A 127 10.89 6.23 -5.12
N ARG A 128 9.62 6.55 -5.42
CA ARG A 128 8.61 5.55 -5.77
C ARG A 128 8.97 4.79 -7.05
N HIS A 129 9.53 5.46 -8.05
CA HIS A 129 9.95 4.83 -9.31
C HIS A 129 11.11 3.85 -9.08
N SER A 130 12.09 4.25 -8.27
CA SER A 130 13.20 3.39 -7.86
C SER A 130 12.71 2.14 -7.13
N PHE A 131 11.79 2.31 -6.18
CA PHE A 131 11.15 1.20 -5.49
C PHE A 131 10.43 0.24 -6.45
N LEU A 132 9.62 0.76 -7.37
CA LEU A 132 8.89 -0.05 -8.35
C LEU A 132 9.83 -0.84 -9.25
N LYS A 133 10.98 -0.27 -9.61
CA LYS A 133 12.01 -0.96 -10.39
C LYS A 133 12.59 -2.13 -9.60
N GLN A 134 12.96 -1.92 -8.34
CA GLN A 134 13.47 -2.98 -7.47
C GLN A 134 12.43 -4.08 -7.26
N PHE A 135 11.16 -3.71 -7.08
CA PHE A 135 10.08 -4.70 -6.97
C PHE A 135 9.88 -5.48 -8.28
N ALA A 136 9.93 -4.82 -9.44
CA ALA A 136 9.88 -5.51 -10.73
C ALA A 136 11.05 -6.49 -10.93
N ASP A 137 12.25 -6.12 -10.50
CA ASP A 137 13.43 -6.99 -10.56
C ASP A 137 13.24 -8.20 -9.63
N PHE A 138 12.68 -8.01 -8.43
CA PHE A 138 12.31 -9.10 -7.54
C PHE A 138 11.30 -10.06 -8.19
N LEU A 139 10.25 -9.56 -8.85
CA LEU A 139 9.27 -10.39 -9.57
C LEU A 139 9.92 -11.23 -10.67
N ARG A 140 10.90 -10.67 -11.38
CA ARG A 140 11.67 -11.43 -12.38
C ARG A 140 12.45 -12.60 -11.77
N THR A 141 12.98 -12.44 -10.55
CA THR A 141 13.65 -13.55 -9.83
C THR A 141 12.69 -14.69 -9.50
N LEU A 142 11.40 -14.39 -9.37
CA LEU A 142 10.33 -15.38 -9.18
C LEU A 142 9.78 -15.95 -10.49
N ASN A 143 10.41 -15.65 -11.65
CA ASN A 143 9.95 -16.01 -13.00
C ASN A 143 8.57 -15.43 -13.36
N ILE A 144 8.15 -14.35 -12.71
CA ILE A 144 6.92 -13.64 -13.04
C ILE A 144 7.22 -12.65 -14.17
N ASN A 145 6.71 -12.95 -15.37
CA ASN A 145 6.83 -12.06 -16.51
C ASN A 145 5.86 -10.88 -16.34
N LEU A 146 6.43 -9.70 -16.17
CA LEU A 146 5.70 -8.45 -16.34
C LEU A 146 5.64 -8.17 -17.85
N LEU A 147 4.45 -8.14 -18.43
CA LEU A 147 4.20 -7.80 -19.83
C LEU A 147 4.74 -6.41 -20.17
#